data_af373349a1e6beb14195cab2e76b19b0
#
_entry.id   af373349a1e6beb14195cab2e76b19b0
#
_cell.length_a   1.000
_cell.length_b   1.000
_cell.length_c   1.000
_cell.angle_alpha   90.00
_cell.angle_beta   90.00
_cell.angle_gamma   90.00
#
_symmetry.space_group_name_H-M   'P 1'
#
loop_
_entity.id
_entity.type
_entity.pdbx_description
1 polymer ?
#
loop_
_entity_poly.entity_id
_entity_poly.type
_entity_poly.pdbx_seq_one_letter_code
_entity_poly.pdbx_strand_id
1 'polypeptide(L)'
;DREIRFYKDIPRIDVLFYANWQEHNHLLKVAFPTTLYPTRAFFEIPYAVIERPSDGRKLSSGTFTPPPDGGHEVPAITFADIDSADGSYGVAILNDCKYGYDVKNGTIRLSLLRGSVDPDPQADMGFHKASYAIYPHKGNWQDGEVLKRGWEFNNPLIAFQTTHHKGPLPQEWGFVKVEGDAVAT
;
A
#
# COMPACT_ATOMS: atom_id res chain seq x y z
N ASP A 1 3.16 17.05 -9.27
CA ASP A 1 4.01 16.27 -10.17
C ASP A 1 4.03 14.80 -9.77
N ARG A 2 4.32 13.94 -10.75
CA ARG A 2 4.45 12.49 -10.54
C ARG A 2 5.63 11.98 -11.37
N GLU A 3 6.45 11.13 -10.75
CA GLU A 3 7.46 10.34 -11.44
C GLU A 3 7.00 8.87 -11.42
N ILE A 4 7.00 8.21 -12.57
CA ILE A 4 6.57 6.81 -12.70
C ILE A 4 7.79 5.97 -13.05
N ARG A 5 8.02 4.90 -12.29
CA ARG A 5 9.16 3.99 -12.46
C ARG A 5 8.68 2.59 -12.80
N PHE A 6 9.25 2.04 -13.85
CA PHE A 6 9.05 0.66 -14.28
C PHE A 6 10.33 -0.13 -14.07
N TYR A 7 10.20 -1.37 -13.68
CA TYR A 7 11.32 -2.26 -13.43
C TYR A 7 11.31 -3.41 -14.43
N LYS A 8 12.49 -3.86 -14.84
CA LYS A 8 12.64 -4.97 -15.80
C LYS A 8 12.16 -6.31 -15.23
N ASP A 9 12.51 -6.57 -13.97
CA ASP A 9 12.38 -7.90 -13.36
C ASP A 9 11.37 -7.95 -12.20
N ILE A 10 10.69 -6.84 -11.91
CA ILE A 10 9.68 -6.72 -10.87
C ILE A 10 8.38 -6.23 -11.50
N PRO A 11 7.26 -6.95 -11.39
CA PRO A 11 5.97 -6.53 -11.95
C PRO A 11 5.32 -5.43 -11.07
N ARG A 12 6.08 -4.39 -10.73
CA ARG A 12 5.67 -3.28 -9.88
C ARG A 12 5.89 -1.97 -10.61
N ILE A 13 4.92 -1.09 -10.52
CA ILE A 13 4.98 0.26 -11.07
C ILE A 13 4.96 1.22 -9.89
N ASP A 14 6.11 1.87 -9.62
CA ASP A 14 6.23 2.83 -8.54
C ASP A 14 5.86 4.23 -9.02
N VAL A 15 5.16 4.96 -8.19
CA VAL A 15 4.78 6.35 -8.44
C VAL A 15 5.26 7.21 -7.27
N LEU A 16 6.14 8.15 -7.57
CA LEU A 16 6.52 9.19 -6.63
C LEU A 16 5.59 10.38 -6.84
N PHE A 17 4.89 10.75 -5.79
CA PHE A 17 3.93 11.84 -5.79
C PHE A 17 4.50 13.05 -5.08
N TYR A 18 4.35 14.22 -5.72
CA TYR A 18 4.77 15.51 -5.19
C TYR A 18 3.61 16.50 -5.32
N ALA A 19 3.25 17.17 -4.25
CA ALA A 19 2.22 18.21 -4.25
C ALA A 19 2.62 19.38 -3.38
N ASN A 20 2.25 20.58 -3.81
CA ASN A 20 2.14 21.74 -2.94
C ASN A 20 0.65 21.96 -2.68
N TRP A 21 0.16 21.49 -1.54
CA TRP A 21 -1.25 21.47 -1.19
C TRP A 21 -1.66 22.79 -0.54
N GLN A 22 -2.75 23.39 -1.03
CA GLN A 22 -3.26 24.67 -0.55
C GLN A 22 -4.79 24.67 -0.36
N GLU A 23 -5.40 23.48 -0.30
CA GLU A 23 -6.85 23.31 -0.22
C GLU A 23 -7.30 22.86 1.17
N HIS A 24 -8.36 23.49 1.68
CA HIS A 24 -9.03 23.12 2.91
C HIS A 24 -10.25 22.24 2.64
N ASN A 25 -10.56 21.34 3.57
CA ASN A 25 -11.77 20.48 3.55
C ASN A 25 -11.93 19.66 2.26
N HIS A 26 -10.82 19.33 1.60
CA HIS A 26 -10.79 18.47 0.41
C HIS A 26 -9.98 17.21 0.69
N LEU A 27 -10.55 16.06 0.32
CA LEU A 27 -9.88 14.77 0.37
C LEU A 27 -9.32 14.42 -1.02
N LEU A 28 -7.99 14.46 -1.15
CA LEU A 28 -7.31 14.03 -2.37
C LEU A 28 -7.08 12.53 -2.31
N LYS A 29 -7.61 11.83 -3.30
CA LYS A 29 -7.39 10.39 -3.50
C LYS A 29 -6.79 10.10 -4.86
N VAL A 30 -6.03 9.03 -4.95
CA VAL A 30 -5.71 8.38 -6.21
C VAL A 30 -6.55 7.11 -6.35
N ALA A 31 -7.16 6.91 -7.51
CA ALA A 31 -8.04 5.79 -7.81
C ALA A 31 -7.42 4.86 -8.85
N PHE A 32 -7.52 3.56 -8.59
CA PHE A 32 -7.04 2.48 -9.44
C PHE A 32 -8.22 1.59 -9.84
N PRO A 33 -8.96 1.96 -10.89
CA PRO A 33 -10.02 1.11 -11.41
C PRO A 33 -9.42 -0.14 -12.05
N THR A 34 -10.02 -1.28 -11.74
CA THR A 34 -9.64 -2.58 -12.31
C THR A 34 -10.84 -3.22 -12.98
N THR A 35 -10.61 -4.26 -13.74
CA THR A 35 -11.66 -5.14 -14.27
C THR A 35 -12.06 -6.24 -13.28
N LEU A 36 -11.47 -6.22 -12.08
CA LEU A 36 -11.83 -7.10 -10.98
C LEU A 36 -13.09 -6.56 -10.29
N TYR A 37 -14.01 -7.45 -9.96
CA TYR A 37 -15.21 -7.12 -9.18
C TYR A 37 -15.24 -8.00 -7.92
N PRO A 38 -14.28 -7.83 -7.01
CA PRO A 38 -14.17 -8.65 -5.82
C PRO A 38 -15.31 -8.35 -4.85
N THR A 39 -15.71 -9.35 -4.08
CA THR A 39 -16.63 -9.18 -2.95
C THR A 39 -15.89 -8.86 -1.64
N ARG A 40 -14.57 -8.97 -1.67
CA ARG A 40 -13.67 -8.78 -0.52
C ARG A 40 -12.38 -8.10 -0.95
N ALA A 41 -11.73 -7.45 0.00
CA ALA A 41 -10.41 -6.87 -0.14
C ALA A 41 -9.58 -7.16 1.11
N PHE A 42 -8.28 -7.20 0.96
CA PHE A 42 -7.31 -7.53 2.02
C PHE A 42 -6.48 -6.30 2.37
N PHE A 43 -6.26 -6.09 3.65
CA PHE A 43 -5.57 -4.91 4.16
C PHE A 43 -4.56 -5.32 5.22
N GLU A 44 -3.33 -4.87 5.11
CA GLU A 44 -2.37 -5.08 6.20
C GLU A 44 -2.72 -4.20 7.40
N ILE A 45 -2.74 -4.83 8.55
CA ILE A 45 -2.86 -4.19 9.87
C ILE A 45 -1.68 -4.62 10.73
N PRO A 46 -1.43 -4.02 11.91
CA PRO A 46 -0.37 -4.48 12.78
C PRO A 46 -0.48 -5.98 13.06
N TYR A 47 0.57 -6.72 12.70
CA TYR A 47 0.73 -8.17 12.91
C TYR A 47 -0.26 -9.09 12.16
N ALA A 48 -1.05 -8.58 11.21
CA ALA A 48 -2.01 -9.39 10.48
C ALA A 48 -2.41 -8.80 9.12
N VAL A 49 -3.14 -9.57 8.35
CA VAL A 49 -3.89 -9.11 7.19
C VAL A 49 -5.36 -9.38 7.46
N ILE A 50 -6.19 -8.35 7.34
CA ILE A 50 -7.64 -8.44 7.57
C ILE A 50 -8.40 -8.40 6.25
N GLU A 51 -9.39 -9.29 6.14
CA GLU A 51 -10.36 -9.28 5.05
C GLU A 51 -11.52 -8.33 5.38
N ARG A 52 -11.91 -7.50 4.41
CA ARG A 52 -13.09 -6.63 4.51
C ARG A 52 -13.96 -6.74 3.25
N PRO A 53 -15.28 -6.62 3.35
CA PRO A 53 -16.16 -6.56 2.19
C PRO A 53 -15.85 -5.37 1.30
N SER A 54 -15.86 -5.57 -0.02
CA SER A 54 -15.66 -4.53 -1.04
C SER A 54 -16.92 -4.25 -1.88
N ASP A 55 -18.01 -4.96 -1.61
CA ASP A 55 -19.29 -4.87 -2.34
C ASP A 55 -20.37 -4.05 -1.60
N GLY A 56 -19.97 -3.33 -0.54
CA GLY A 56 -20.89 -2.52 0.27
C GLY A 56 -21.68 -3.29 1.32
N ARG A 57 -21.45 -4.61 1.48
CA ARG A 57 -22.06 -5.38 2.57
C ARG A 57 -21.49 -4.94 3.92
N LYS A 58 -22.35 -4.93 4.94
CA LYS A 58 -21.94 -4.65 6.32
C LYS A 58 -21.13 -5.84 6.88
N LEU A 59 -20.06 -5.51 7.61
CA LEU A 59 -19.41 -6.50 8.47
C LEU A 59 -20.42 -6.96 9.52
N SER A 60 -20.56 -8.26 9.69
CA SER A 60 -21.51 -8.88 10.65
C SER A 60 -21.20 -8.58 12.13
N SER A 61 -20.08 -7.97 12.43
CA SER A 61 -19.62 -7.64 13.79
C SER A 61 -20.02 -6.25 14.33
N GLY A 62 -20.97 -5.59 13.73
CA GLY A 62 -21.86 -4.65 14.44
C GLY A 62 -21.39 -3.26 14.82
N THR A 63 -20.15 -2.86 14.65
CA THR A 63 -19.65 -1.58 15.19
C THR A 63 -19.31 -0.49 14.19
N PHE A 64 -19.22 -0.81 12.92
CA PHE A 64 -18.96 0.20 11.89
C PHE A 64 -20.10 0.20 10.86
N THR A 65 -20.93 1.23 10.88
CA THR A 65 -21.90 1.48 9.82
C THR A 65 -21.26 2.46 8.84
N PRO A 66 -20.88 1.99 7.65
CA PRO A 66 -20.36 2.92 6.65
C PRO A 66 -21.46 3.91 6.22
N PRO A 67 -21.10 5.14 5.85
CA PRO A 67 -22.06 6.10 5.34
C PRO A 67 -22.76 5.57 4.08
N PRO A 68 -24.04 5.93 3.85
CA PRO A 68 -24.87 5.38 2.77
C PRO A 68 -24.31 5.66 1.37
N ASP A 69 -23.48 6.64 1.18
CA ASP A 69 -22.89 7.12 -0.08
C ASP A 69 -21.49 6.58 -0.38
N GLY A 70 -21.01 5.64 0.44
CA GLY A 70 -19.94 4.74 0.05
C GLY A 70 -18.52 5.21 0.22
N GLY A 71 -18.24 6.11 1.15
CA GLY A 71 -16.87 6.37 1.62
C GLY A 71 -16.51 5.41 2.75
N HIS A 72 -16.01 4.23 2.43
CA HIS A 72 -15.53 3.25 3.43
C HIS A 72 -14.03 3.39 3.60
N GLU A 73 -13.59 4.55 4.09
CA GLU A 73 -12.20 4.75 4.42
C GLU A 73 -11.82 3.82 5.56
N VAL A 74 -10.85 2.94 5.31
CA VAL A 74 -10.31 1.99 6.28
C VAL A 74 -8.79 2.11 6.34
N PRO A 75 -8.19 1.91 7.51
CA PRO A 75 -6.75 1.93 7.63
C PRO A 75 -6.12 0.65 7.07
N ALA A 76 -4.95 0.81 6.44
CA ALA A 76 -4.01 -0.24 6.15
C ALA A 76 -2.59 0.31 6.28
N ILE A 77 -1.59 -0.55 6.57
CA ILE A 77 -0.22 -0.09 6.79
C ILE A 77 0.51 0.04 5.45
N THR A 78 0.87 -1.08 4.81
CA THR A 78 1.68 -1.03 3.59
C THR A 78 0.92 -1.34 2.33
N PHE A 79 -0.25 -2.02 2.42
CA PHE A 79 -1.01 -2.35 1.22
C PHE A 79 -2.52 -2.53 1.44
N ALA A 80 -3.25 -2.35 0.35
CA ALA A 80 -4.58 -2.91 0.13
C ALA A 80 -4.56 -3.75 -1.13
N ASP A 81 -5.20 -4.92 -1.11
CA ASP A 81 -5.22 -5.90 -2.18
C ASP A 81 -6.63 -6.33 -2.55
N ILE A 82 -6.85 -6.63 -3.82
CA ILE A 82 -8.04 -7.29 -4.35
C ILE A 82 -7.63 -8.41 -5.30
N ASP A 83 -8.31 -9.54 -5.20
CA ASP A 83 -8.13 -10.69 -6.08
C ASP A 83 -9.35 -10.94 -6.98
N SER A 84 -9.15 -11.69 -8.06
CA SER A 84 -10.24 -12.19 -8.89
C SER A 84 -11.09 -13.20 -8.11
N ALA A 85 -12.36 -13.36 -8.51
CA ALA A 85 -13.28 -14.27 -7.82
C ALA A 85 -12.81 -15.72 -7.78
N ASP A 86 -12.01 -16.14 -8.76
CA ASP A 86 -11.40 -17.46 -8.86
C ASP A 86 -10.00 -17.54 -8.20
N GLY A 87 -9.50 -16.43 -7.67
CA GLY A 87 -8.19 -16.35 -7.03
C GLY A 87 -7.00 -16.55 -7.99
N SER A 88 -7.18 -16.39 -9.30
CA SER A 88 -6.13 -16.63 -10.28
C SER A 88 -5.12 -15.48 -10.39
N TYR A 89 -5.54 -14.26 -10.10
CA TYR A 89 -4.69 -13.06 -10.11
C TYR A 89 -5.29 -11.96 -9.23
N GLY A 90 -4.47 -11.03 -8.85
CA GLY A 90 -4.85 -9.88 -8.03
C GLY A 90 -4.05 -8.63 -8.34
N VAL A 91 -4.42 -7.55 -7.67
CA VAL A 91 -3.73 -6.27 -7.73
C VAL A 91 -3.67 -5.66 -6.33
N ALA A 92 -2.45 -5.39 -5.87
CA ALA A 92 -2.21 -4.64 -4.66
C ALA A 92 -1.82 -3.19 -4.95
N ILE A 93 -2.23 -2.29 -4.08
CA ILE A 93 -1.71 -0.92 -4.00
C ILE A 93 -0.87 -0.82 -2.75
N LEU A 94 0.43 -0.62 -2.96
CA LEU A 94 1.42 -0.43 -1.89
C LEU A 94 1.59 1.06 -1.59
N ASN A 95 1.95 1.41 -0.36
CA ASN A 95 2.27 2.79 0.01
C ASN A 95 3.43 2.86 1.01
N ASP A 96 4.03 4.05 1.15
CA ASP A 96 5.12 4.32 2.11
C ASP A 96 4.67 5.09 3.35
N CYS A 97 3.58 5.84 3.29
CA CYS A 97 3.16 6.71 4.39
C CYS A 97 1.68 7.15 4.34
N LYS A 98 0.87 6.51 3.49
CA LYS A 98 -0.55 6.86 3.31
C LYS A 98 -1.43 5.69 3.72
N TYR A 99 -2.12 5.81 4.85
CA TYR A 99 -2.78 4.69 5.53
C TYR A 99 -4.28 4.60 5.30
N GLY A 100 -4.87 5.54 4.54
CA GLY A 100 -6.30 5.55 4.27
C GLY A 100 -6.61 4.89 2.92
N TYR A 101 -7.43 3.86 2.95
CA TYR A 101 -7.87 3.14 1.75
C TYR A 101 -9.37 2.99 1.70
N ASP A 102 -9.88 2.90 0.49
CA ASP A 102 -11.26 2.50 0.23
C ASP A 102 -11.28 1.61 -1.01
N VAL A 103 -12.04 0.53 -0.94
CA VAL A 103 -12.21 -0.41 -2.05
C VAL A 103 -13.70 -0.57 -2.33
N LYS A 104 -14.11 -0.26 -3.56
CA LYS A 104 -15.49 -0.39 -3.99
C LYS A 104 -15.59 -0.62 -5.49
N ASN A 105 -16.44 -1.56 -5.88
CA ASN A 105 -16.73 -1.85 -7.29
C ASN A 105 -15.46 -2.06 -8.14
N GLY A 106 -14.50 -2.85 -7.65
CA GLY A 106 -13.25 -3.13 -8.35
C GLY A 106 -12.27 -1.95 -8.42
N THR A 107 -12.53 -0.87 -7.70
CA THR A 107 -11.63 0.28 -7.64
C THR A 107 -11.00 0.37 -6.25
N ILE A 108 -9.67 0.32 -6.18
CA ILE A 108 -8.91 0.65 -4.97
C ILE A 108 -8.64 2.15 -4.99
N ARG A 109 -8.87 2.84 -3.88
CA ARG A 109 -8.51 4.25 -3.71
C ARG A 109 -7.59 4.41 -2.51
N LEU A 110 -6.53 5.18 -2.70
CA LEU A 110 -5.58 5.56 -1.65
C LEU A 110 -5.77 7.04 -1.34
N SER A 111 -5.98 7.38 -0.07
CA SER A 111 -6.09 8.75 0.40
C SER A 111 -4.71 9.36 0.57
N LEU A 112 -4.46 10.45 -0.12
CA LEU A 112 -3.15 11.12 -0.14
C LEU A 112 -3.11 12.30 0.83
N LEU A 113 -4.10 13.20 0.80
CA LEU A 113 -4.17 14.42 1.62
C LEU A 113 -5.63 14.71 1.98
N ARG A 114 -5.87 15.27 3.14
CA ARG A 114 -7.23 15.58 3.61
C ARG A 114 -7.53 17.07 3.72
N GLY A 115 -6.54 17.90 4.09
CA GLY A 115 -6.72 19.34 4.28
C GLY A 115 -7.77 19.69 5.34
N SER A 116 -7.76 18.99 6.48
CA SER A 116 -8.64 19.31 7.59
C SER A 116 -8.29 20.66 8.20
N VAL A 117 -9.27 21.33 8.82
CA VAL A 117 -9.10 22.64 9.46
C VAL A 117 -9.21 22.59 10.99
N ASP A 118 -9.59 21.45 11.53
CA ASP A 118 -9.73 21.22 12.96
C ASP A 118 -9.01 19.92 13.34
N PRO A 119 -8.19 19.92 14.39
CA PRO A 119 -7.85 21.02 15.33
C PRO A 119 -6.82 22.03 14.80
N ASP A 120 -6.15 21.75 13.68
CA ASP A 120 -5.15 22.61 13.08
C ASP A 120 -5.64 23.16 11.73
N PRO A 121 -5.89 24.49 11.60
CA PRO A 121 -6.35 25.07 10.36
C PRO A 121 -5.29 25.07 9.25
N GLN A 122 -4.03 24.74 9.55
CA GLN A 122 -2.94 24.61 8.58
C GLN A 122 -2.59 23.14 8.28
N ALA A 123 -3.38 22.20 8.78
CA ALA A 123 -3.16 20.78 8.54
C ALA A 123 -3.08 20.48 7.03
N ASP A 124 -2.06 19.69 6.65
CA ASP A 124 -1.75 19.31 5.28
C ASP A 124 -1.34 20.46 4.33
N MET A 125 -1.21 21.70 4.80
CA MET A 125 -0.73 22.79 3.95
C MET A 125 0.76 22.66 3.62
N GLY A 126 1.13 22.94 2.36
CA GLY A 126 2.52 22.97 1.92
C GLY A 126 2.95 21.79 1.05
N PHE A 127 4.26 21.51 1.06
CA PHE A 127 4.85 20.50 0.19
C PHE A 127 4.74 19.09 0.79
N HIS A 128 4.24 18.17 -0.02
CA HIS A 128 4.12 16.75 0.30
C HIS A 128 4.89 15.90 -0.71
N LYS A 129 5.50 14.86 -0.17
CA LYS A 129 6.10 13.77 -0.94
C LYS A 129 5.61 12.45 -0.37
N ALA A 130 5.15 11.56 -1.24
CA ALA A 130 4.77 10.21 -0.89
C ALA A 130 5.07 9.27 -2.06
N SER A 131 5.19 7.99 -1.78
CA SER A 131 5.31 6.98 -2.82
C SER A 131 4.23 5.93 -2.66
N TYR A 132 3.70 5.48 -3.77
CA TYR A 132 2.81 4.33 -3.83
C TYR A 132 3.14 3.49 -5.06
N ALA A 133 2.70 2.25 -5.07
CA ALA A 133 2.97 1.37 -6.19
C ALA A 133 1.75 0.54 -6.55
N ILE A 134 1.65 0.22 -7.84
CA ILE A 134 0.71 -0.76 -8.38
C ILE A 134 1.48 -2.07 -8.53
N TYR A 135 0.98 -3.13 -7.88
CA TYR A 135 1.59 -4.45 -7.93
C TYR A 135 0.58 -5.51 -8.39
N PRO A 136 0.51 -5.80 -9.70
CA PRO A 136 -0.25 -6.95 -10.19
C PRO A 136 0.49 -8.25 -9.86
N HIS A 137 -0.26 -9.30 -9.49
CA HIS A 137 0.30 -10.59 -9.11
C HIS A 137 -0.59 -11.75 -9.54
N LYS A 138 -0.01 -12.95 -9.59
CA LYS A 138 -0.74 -14.20 -9.76
C LYS A 138 -1.22 -14.71 -8.41
N GLY A 139 -2.34 -15.45 -8.42
CA GLY A 139 -2.90 -16.01 -7.22
C GLY A 139 -3.54 -14.94 -6.32
N ASN A 140 -3.80 -15.32 -5.07
CA ASN A 140 -4.24 -14.43 -4.02
C ASN A 140 -3.07 -13.62 -3.44
N TRP A 141 -3.31 -12.78 -2.43
CA TRP A 141 -2.28 -11.95 -1.82
C TRP A 141 -1.12 -12.74 -1.18
N GLN A 142 -1.36 -13.98 -0.70
CA GLN A 142 -0.31 -14.85 -0.15
C GLN A 142 0.57 -15.41 -1.28
N ASP A 143 -0.06 -15.97 -2.33
CA ASP A 143 0.65 -16.51 -3.49
C ASP A 143 1.46 -15.43 -4.22
N GLY A 144 0.91 -14.20 -4.26
CA GLY A 144 1.56 -13.01 -4.80
C GLY A 144 2.64 -12.42 -3.91
N GLU A 145 2.86 -12.98 -2.71
CA GLU A 145 3.81 -12.43 -1.71
C GLU A 145 3.59 -10.94 -1.42
N VAL A 146 2.33 -10.46 -1.45
CA VAL A 146 2.01 -9.03 -1.37
C VAL A 146 2.56 -8.38 -0.10
N LEU A 147 2.46 -9.06 1.05
CA LEU A 147 3.04 -8.59 2.30
C LEU A 147 4.54 -8.34 2.18
N LYS A 148 5.28 -9.29 1.62
CA LYS A 148 6.73 -9.17 1.38
C LYS A 148 7.05 -8.01 0.44
N ARG A 149 6.26 -7.84 -0.62
CA ARG A 149 6.43 -6.71 -1.57
C ARG A 149 6.15 -5.36 -0.91
N GLY A 150 5.17 -5.29 -0.02
CA GLY A 150 4.92 -4.10 0.81
C GLY A 150 6.11 -3.75 1.70
N TRP A 151 6.69 -4.76 2.35
CA TRP A 151 7.89 -4.58 3.18
C TRP A 151 9.12 -4.19 2.35
N GLU A 152 9.37 -4.82 1.21
CA GLU A 152 10.46 -4.45 0.29
C GLU A 152 10.31 -3.02 -0.24
N PHE A 153 9.07 -2.58 -0.49
CA PHE A 153 8.78 -1.22 -0.93
C PHE A 153 9.15 -0.18 0.14
N ASN A 154 8.91 -0.52 1.40
CA ASN A 154 9.18 0.36 2.54
C ASN A 154 10.61 0.25 3.09
N ASN A 155 11.33 -0.84 2.77
CA ASN A 155 12.68 -1.10 3.23
C ASN A 155 13.63 -1.35 2.05
N PRO A 156 13.88 -0.33 1.21
CA PRO A 156 14.74 -0.48 0.04
C PRO A 156 16.18 -0.80 0.46
N LEU A 157 16.86 -1.61 -0.36
CA LEU A 157 18.29 -1.86 -0.17
C LEU A 157 19.07 -0.56 -0.35
N ILE A 158 20.04 -0.34 0.54
CA ILE A 158 20.95 0.80 0.48
C ILE A 158 22.25 0.34 -0.19
N ALA A 159 22.57 0.94 -1.33
CA ALA A 159 23.78 0.63 -2.07
C ALA A 159 24.86 1.71 -1.83
N PHE A 160 26.06 1.28 -1.51
CA PHE A 160 27.23 2.16 -1.41
C PHE A 160 28.26 1.73 -2.45
N GLN A 161 28.69 2.67 -3.27
CA GLN A 161 29.83 2.45 -4.15
C GLN A 161 31.12 2.76 -3.39
N THR A 162 32.05 1.83 -3.42
CA THR A 162 33.36 1.98 -2.77
C THR A 162 34.47 1.46 -3.68
N THR A 163 35.71 1.80 -3.35
CA THR A 163 36.89 1.26 -4.03
C THR A 163 37.32 -0.05 -3.38
N HIS A 164 38.15 -0.83 -4.09
CA HIS A 164 38.74 -2.03 -3.52
C HIS A 164 39.60 -1.70 -2.30
N HIS A 165 39.33 -2.33 -1.18
CA HIS A 165 40.06 -2.16 0.06
C HIS A 165 40.09 -3.48 0.86
N LYS A 166 41.08 -3.61 1.74
CA LYS A 166 41.15 -4.74 2.69
C LYS A 166 40.30 -4.42 3.92
N GLY A 167 39.62 -5.42 4.44
CA GLY A 167 38.83 -5.32 5.66
C GLY A 167 38.82 -6.63 6.44
N PRO A 168 38.44 -6.62 7.74
CA PRO A 168 38.37 -7.80 8.57
C PRO A 168 37.10 -8.64 8.35
N LEU A 169 36.08 -8.10 7.70
CA LEU A 169 34.80 -8.77 7.46
C LEU A 169 34.84 -9.58 6.17
N PRO A 170 34.10 -10.71 6.10
CA PRO A 170 33.90 -11.45 4.87
C PRO A 170 33.04 -10.65 3.86
N GLN A 171 32.95 -11.14 2.62
CA GLN A 171 32.14 -10.47 1.56
C GLN A 171 30.66 -10.44 1.88
N GLU A 172 30.19 -11.45 2.61
CA GLU A 172 28.80 -11.54 3.10
C GLU A 172 28.82 -11.67 4.61
N TRP A 173 28.10 -10.80 5.27
CA TRP A 173 28.04 -10.81 6.73
C TRP A 173 26.74 -10.20 7.23
N GLY A 174 26.18 -10.75 8.34
CA GLY A 174 24.96 -10.26 8.97
C GLY A 174 24.98 -10.48 10.47
N PHE A 175 24.36 -9.60 11.23
CA PHE A 175 24.18 -9.74 12.68
C PHE A 175 23.12 -10.77 13.06
N VAL A 176 22.16 -11.03 12.15
CA VAL A 176 21.04 -11.95 12.35
C VAL A 176 20.94 -12.86 11.13
N LYS A 177 20.78 -14.15 11.40
CA LYS A 177 20.48 -15.17 10.38
C LYS A 177 19.10 -15.73 10.66
N VAL A 178 18.22 -15.69 9.66
CA VAL A 178 16.92 -16.35 9.71
C VAL A 178 16.99 -17.59 8.84
N GLU A 179 16.63 -18.77 9.39
CA GLU A 179 16.56 -20.02 8.66
C GLU A 179 15.11 -20.47 8.53
N GLY A 180 14.72 -20.91 7.32
CA GLY A 180 13.37 -21.34 6.99
C GLY A 180 12.50 -20.22 6.41
N ASP A 181 11.26 -20.57 6.09
CA ASP A 181 10.25 -19.67 5.52
C ASP A 181 9.53 -18.82 6.58
N ALA A 182 10.16 -18.55 7.70
CA ALA A 182 9.59 -17.73 8.74
C ALA A 182 9.44 -16.30 8.20
N VAL A 183 8.24 -15.94 7.81
CA VAL A 183 7.85 -14.54 7.66
C VAL A 183 7.61 -14.02 9.07
N ALA A 184 8.37 -13.03 9.49
CA ALA A 184 8.02 -12.28 10.69
C ALA A 184 6.67 -11.61 10.45
N THR A 185 5.62 -12.20 10.98
CA THR A 185 4.29 -11.62 11.02
C THR A 185 4.17 -10.69 12.21
#